data_630c9f48cbeca9f2d955fc891fb2ae40
#
_entry.id   630c9f48cbeca9f2d955fc891fb2ae40
#
_cell.length_a   1.000
_cell.length_b   1.000
_cell.length_c   1.000
_cell.angle_alpha   90.00
_cell.angle_beta   90.00
_cell.angle_gamma   90.00
#
_symmetry.space_group_name_H-M   'P 1'
#
loop_
_entity.id
_entity.type
_entity.pdbx_description
1 polymer ?
#
loop_
_entity_poly.entity_id
_entity_poly.type
_entity_poly.pdbx_seq_one_letter_code
_entity_poly.pdbx_strand_id
1 'polypeptide(L)'
;METGFPMPLRLDGRHVFVAGGGSVGPGWSIGRAASVLYARLGASVSVADRDEASARETLRLIEEEGGRAVALFGDVTLEQDVGRLFDEARDAFGPVDVLHYNVGIGKVGGAMETSAADMARINGTNVGGLLLCVQAVLPGMKERHRGAIVAISSIAGHRYLGYSHLAYGVTKAATEQYIRLVAHEYAADGIRANTVVPGLIDTPRIASTVAKMYDAEDFDRARQERARQVPVGRMGTPWDVSHACAFLVSDAAAYITGTELMVDGGITGKFI
;
A
#
# COMPACT_ATOMS: atom_id res chain seq x y z
N MET A 1 5.99 -35.04 -12.34
CA MET A 1 6.43 -33.62 -12.23
C MET A 1 5.72 -32.87 -13.34
N GLU A 2 4.68 -32.11 -13.00
CA GLU A 2 4.00 -31.25 -13.97
C GLU A 2 4.93 -30.13 -14.38
N THR A 3 5.39 -30.18 -15.62
CA THR A 3 6.18 -29.13 -16.28
C THR A 3 5.27 -28.01 -16.75
N GLY A 4 4.36 -27.54 -15.89
CA GLY A 4 3.57 -26.35 -16.17
C GLY A 4 4.44 -25.12 -16.03
N PHE A 5 4.67 -24.39 -17.12
CA PHE A 5 5.13 -23.00 -17.01
C PHE A 5 4.24 -22.25 -16.01
N PRO A 6 4.80 -21.44 -15.12
CA PRO A 6 4.00 -20.69 -14.18
C PRO A 6 2.93 -19.91 -14.95
N MET A 7 1.68 -20.11 -14.56
CA MET A 7 0.54 -19.39 -15.11
C MET A 7 0.80 -17.88 -15.01
N PRO A 8 0.28 -17.08 -15.95
CA PRO A 8 0.34 -15.63 -15.82
C PRO A 8 -0.16 -15.21 -14.44
N LEU A 9 0.33 -14.09 -13.95
CA LEU A 9 0.00 -13.52 -12.64
C LEU A 9 -1.51 -13.61 -12.36
N ARG A 10 -1.92 -14.44 -11.38
CA ARG A 10 -3.34 -14.66 -11.02
C ARG A 10 -3.52 -14.76 -9.52
N LEU A 11 -4.73 -14.38 -9.08
CA LEU A 11 -5.15 -14.43 -7.68
C LEU A 11 -6.51 -15.13 -7.51
N ASP A 12 -6.83 -16.06 -8.41
CA ASP A 12 -8.10 -16.79 -8.36
C ASP A 12 -8.33 -17.47 -7.01
N GLY A 13 -9.51 -17.26 -6.46
CA GLY A 13 -9.91 -17.81 -5.19
C GLY A 13 -9.18 -17.23 -3.97
N ARG A 14 -8.37 -16.18 -4.13
CA ARG A 14 -7.77 -15.45 -3.02
C ARG A 14 -8.72 -14.38 -2.51
N HIS A 15 -8.71 -14.19 -1.20
CA HIS A 15 -9.34 -13.04 -0.56
C HIS A 15 -8.28 -12.01 -0.21
N VAL A 16 -8.36 -10.81 -0.81
CA VAL A 16 -7.44 -9.70 -0.58
C VAL A 16 -8.12 -8.62 0.25
N PHE A 17 -7.54 -8.28 1.40
CA PHE A 17 -7.95 -7.11 2.19
C PHE A 17 -7.03 -5.93 1.87
N VAL A 18 -7.59 -4.83 1.38
CA VAL A 18 -6.85 -3.61 1.06
C VAL A 18 -7.19 -2.52 2.07
N ALA A 19 -6.28 -2.25 2.99
CA ALA A 19 -6.39 -1.12 3.91
C ALA A 19 -5.94 0.17 3.19
N GLY A 20 -6.82 1.17 3.10
CA GLY A 20 -6.62 2.39 2.30
C GLY A 20 -6.90 2.15 0.82
N GLY A 21 -7.98 1.42 0.49
CA GLY A 21 -8.38 1.08 -0.87
C GLY A 21 -9.15 2.18 -1.61
N GLY A 22 -9.44 3.29 -0.97
CA GLY A 22 -10.04 4.47 -1.58
C GLY A 22 -9.04 5.43 -2.21
N SER A 23 -9.47 6.68 -2.46
CA SER A 23 -8.62 7.76 -2.99
C SER A 23 -8.99 9.10 -2.33
N VAL A 24 -8.00 9.90 -1.98
CA VAL A 24 -8.20 11.23 -1.37
C VAL A 24 -8.77 12.30 -2.33
N GLY A 25 -9.11 11.91 -3.55
CA GLY A 25 -9.67 12.79 -4.57
C GLY A 25 -9.99 12.03 -5.84
N PRO A 26 -10.52 12.71 -6.88
CA PRO A 26 -10.83 12.09 -8.15
C PRO A 26 -9.58 11.49 -8.81
N GLY A 27 -9.74 10.33 -9.45
CA GLY A 27 -8.66 9.59 -10.13
C GLY A 27 -8.14 8.39 -9.34
N TRP A 28 -6.94 7.96 -9.69
CA TRP A 28 -6.34 6.71 -9.21
C TRP A 28 -5.34 6.96 -8.09
N SER A 29 -5.61 6.42 -6.90
CA SER A 29 -4.61 6.20 -5.84
C SER A 29 -3.96 4.82 -6.02
N ILE A 30 -2.86 4.56 -5.31
CA ILE A 30 -2.23 3.22 -5.30
C ILE A 30 -3.22 2.18 -4.76
N GLY A 31 -3.91 2.46 -3.65
CA GLY A 31 -4.86 1.50 -3.05
C GLY A 31 -6.06 1.21 -3.94
N ARG A 32 -6.63 2.22 -4.60
CA ARG A 32 -7.72 2.03 -5.57
C ARG A 32 -7.26 1.19 -6.76
N ALA A 33 -6.13 1.53 -7.37
CA ALA A 33 -5.57 0.79 -8.51
C ALA A 33 -5.22 -0.66 -8.12
N ALA A 34 -4.65 -0.88 -6.93
CA ALA A 34 -4.36 -2.21 -6.43
C ALA A 34 -5.65 -3.04 -6.24
N SER A 35 -6.70 -2.45 -5.64
CA SER A 35 -7.98 -3.13 -5.44
C SER A 35 -8.60 -3.59 -6.76
N VAL A 36 -8.66 -2.69 -7.75
CA VAL A 36 -9.19 -3.02 -9.09
C VAL A 36 -8.30 -4.06 -9.78
N LEU A 37 -6.98 -3.93 -9.70
CA LEU A 37 -6.06 -4.90 -10.31
C LEU A 37 -6.22 -6.29 -9.68
N TYR A 38 -6.34 -6.40 -8.35
CA TYR A 38 -6.54 -7.69 -7.70
C TYR A 38 -7.84 -8.36 -8.14
N ALA A 39 -8.92 -7.61 -8.28
CA ALA A 39 -10.19 -8.13 -8.80
C ALA A 39 -10.05 -8.62 -10.26
N ARG A 40 -9.36 -7.87 -11.13
CA ARG A 40 -9.05 -8.28 -12.51
C ARG A 40 -8.22 -9.57 -12.57
N LEU A 41 -7.40 -9.82 -11.54
CA LEU A 41 -6.59 -11.04 -11.41
C LEU A 41 -7.37 -12.21 -10.77
N GLY A 42 -8.67 -12.05 -10.50
CA GLY A 42 -9.56 -13.10 -10.02
C GLY A 42 -9.75 -13.17 -8.50
N ALA A 43 -9.23 -12.19 -7.74
CA ALA A 43 -9.44 -12.13 -6.30
C ALA A 43 -10.85 -11.62 -5.93
N SER A 44 -11.33 -12.02 -4.75
CA SER A 44 -12.36 -11.28 -4.02
C SER A 44 -11.69 -10.20 -3.17
N VAL A 45 -12.18 -8.95 -3.21
CA VAL A 45 -11.46 -7.82 -2.62
C VAL A 45 -12.32 -7.13 -1.54
N SER A 46 -11.80 -7.07 -0.32
CA SER A 46 -12.33 -6.20 0.73
C SER A 46 -11.61 -4.85 0.68
N VAL A 47 -12.34 -3.83 0.23
CA VAL A 47 -11.85 -2.46 0.08
C VAL A 47 -12.15 -1.68 1.36
N ALA A 48 -11.17 -1.56 2.25
CA ALA A 48 -11.32 -0.83 3.51
C ALA A 48 -10.75 0.59 3.39
N ASP A 49 -11.53 1.59 3.77
CA ASP A 49 -11.09 2.98 3.88
C ASP A 49 -11.86 3.67 5.03
N ARG A 50 -11.30 4.74 5.58
CA ARG A 50 -12.00 5.59 6.55
C ARG A 50 -13.04 6.51 5.89
N ASP A 51 -12.90 6.77 4.60
CA ASP A 51 -13.85 7.51 3.78
C ASP A 51 -14.75 6.51 3.04
N GLU A 52 -15.98 6.38 3.52
CA GLU A 52 -16.98 5.47 2.97
C GLU A 52 -17.26 5.74 1.49
N ALA A 53 -17.42 7.00 1.09
CA ALA A 53 -17.70 7.35 -0.30
C ALA A 53 -16.55 6.93 -1.22
N SER A 54 -15.31 7.07 -0.76
CA SER A 54 -14.13 6.68 -1.50
C SER A 54 -13.99 5.15 -1.64
N ALA A 55 -14.33 4.38 -0.59
CA ALA A 55 -14.36 2.91 -0.64
C ALA A 55 -15.46 2.42 -1.59
N ARG A 56 -16.67 3.01 -1.52
CA ARG A 56 -17.79 2.69 -2.41
C ARG A 56 -17.50 2.99 -3.88
N GLU A 57 -16.80 4.07 -4.17
CA GLU A 57 -16.38 4.38 -5.55
C GLU A 57 -15.42 3.31 -6.09
N THR A 58 -14.50 2.82 -5.25
CA THR A 58 -13.60 1.72 -5.66
C THR A 58 -14.37 0.41 -5.87
N LEU A 59 -15.35 0.10 -5.00
CA LEU A 59 -16.27 -1.02 -5.18
C LEU A 59 -17.01 -0.93 -6.52
N ARG A 60 -17.61 0.23 -6.82
CA ARG A 60 -18.34 0.47 -8.08
C ARG A 60 -17.46 0.18 -9.30
N LEU A 61 -16.22 0.66 -9.30
CA LEU A 61 -15.28 0.41 -10.39
C LEU A 61 -14.94 -1.08 -10.57
N ILE A 62 -14.87 -1.84 -9.48
CA ILE A 62 -14.63 -3.29 -9.54
C ILE A 62 -15.87 -4.02 -10.09
N GLU A 63 -17.06 -3.65 -9.62
CA GLU A 63 -18.32 -4.28 -10.04
C GLU A 63 -18.64 -4.00 -11.52
N GLU A 64 -18.35 -2.80 -12.03
CA GLU A 64 -18.52 -2.46 -13.45
C GLU A 64 -17.68 -3.34 -14.39
N GLU A 65 -16.57 -3.88 -13.89
CA GLU A 65 -15.72 -4.83 -14.63
C GLU A 65 -16.09 -6.30 -14.33
N GLY A 66 -17.17 -6.55 -13.57
CA GLY A 66 -17.60 -7.90 -13.20
C GLY A 66 -16.76 -8.56 -12.11
N GLY A 67 -15.91 -7.80 -11.41
CA GLY A 67 -15.12 -8.27 -10.28
C GLY A 67 -15.98 -8.45 -9.00
N ARG A 68 -15.39 -9.10 -7.99
CA ARG A 68 -16.03 -9.34 -6.68
C ARG A 68 -15.39 -8.50 -5.61
N ALA A 69 -16.15 -7.61 -4.98
CA ALA A 69 -15.62 -6.79 -3.88
C ALA A 69 -16.69 -6.46 -2.83
N VAL A 70 -16.24 -5.97 -1.68
CA VAL A 70 -17.05 -5.33 -0.64
C VAL A 70 -16.36 -4.06 -0.18
N ALA A 71 -17.11 -2.98 0.03
CA ALA A 71 -16.59 -1.75 0.63
C ALA A 71 -16.82 -1.77 2.13
N LEU A 72 -15.75 -1.56 2.88
CA LEU A 72 -15.73 -1.54 4.34
C LEU A 72 -15.21 -0.17 4.80
N PHE A 73 -15.79 0.39 5.86
CA PHE A 73 -15.39 1.71 6.34
C PHE A 73 -15.04 1.68 7.83
N GLY A 74 -13.90 2.26 8.17
CA GLY A 74 -13.38 2.31 9.53
C GLY A 74 -11.98 2.90 9.60
N ASP A 75 -11.58 3.26 10.80
CA ASP A 75 -10.24 3.81 11.07
C ASP A 75 -9.31 2.71 11.57
N VAL A 76 -8.29 2.39 10.77
CA VAL A 76 -7.29 1.36 11.11
C VAL A 76 -6.42 1.72 12.33
N THR A 77 -6.54 2.94 12.87
CA THR A 77 -5.88 3.32 14.12
C THR A 77 -6.66 2.90 15.36
N LEU A 78 -7.90 2.41 15.19
CA LEU A 78 -8.79 1.99 16.26
C LEU A 78 -8.93 0.46 16.24
N GLU A 79 -8.52 -0.20 17.32
CA GLU A 79 -8.55 -1.66 17.46
C GLU A 79 -9.95 -2.25 17.22
N GLN A 80 -10.99 -1.59 17.75
CA GLN A 80 -12.39 -2.01 17.55
C GLN A 80 -12.80 -1.96 16.08
N ASP A 81 -12.40 -0.91 15.34
CA ASP A 81 -12.69 -0.80 13.91
C ASP A 81 -11.95 -1.88 13.14
N VAL A 82 -10.67 -2.11 13.44
CA VAL A 82 -9.89 -3.18 12.78
C VAL A 82 -10.56 -4.53 13.01
N GLY A 83 -10.93 -4.87 14.25
CA GLY A 83 -11.64 -6.11 14.55
C GLY A 83 -12.91 -6.27 13.70
N ARG A 84 -13.78 -5.27 13.70
CA ARG A 84 -15.02 -5.25 12.92
C ARG A 84 -14.77 -5.37 11.41
N LEU A 85 -13.80 -4.61 10.86
CA LEU A 85 -13.47 -4.65 9.44
C LEU A 85 -13.02 -6.04 8.98
N PHE A 86 -12.20 -6.74 9.78
CA PHE A 86 -11.77 -8.09 9.43
C PHE A 86 -12.88 -9.13 9.64
N ASP A 87 -13.79 -8.93 10.59
CA ASP A 87 -14.97 -9.79 10.76
C ASP A 87 -15.91 -9.64 9.54
N GLU A 88 -16.26 -8.43 9.16
CA GLU A 88 -17.10 -8.14 7.97
C GLU A 88 -16.45 -8.67 6.68
N ALA A 89 -15.13 -8.52 6.53
CA ALA A 89 -14.38 -9.07 5.40
C ALA A 89 -14.48 -10.59 5.35
N ARG A 90 -14.30 -11.26 6.50
CA ARG A 90 -14.41 -12.72 6.62
C ARG A 90 -15.81 -13.23 6.33
N ASP A 91 -16.84 -12.50 6.76
CA ASP A 91 -18.24 -12.86 6.50
C ASP A 91 -18.57 -12.75 5.01
N ALA A 92 -17.97 -11.79 4.30
CA ALA A 92 -18.19 -11.58 2.88
C ALA A 92 -17.51 -12.64 1.99
N PHE A 93 -16.25 -13.00 2.27
CA PHE A 93 -15.45 -13.81 1.35
C PHE A 93 -14.62 -14.90 2.03
N GLY A 94 -14.86 -15.18 3.30
CA GLY A 94 -14.05 -16.15 4.06
C GLY A 94 -12.71 -15.55 4.52
N PRO A 95 -11.79 -16.40 4.96
CA PRO A 95 -10.52 -15.97 5.53
C PRO A 95 -9.69 -15.12 4.57
N VAL A 96 -9.05 -14.06 5.10
CA VAL A 96 -8.15 -13.19 4.33
C VAL A 96 -6.85 -13.92 4.02
N ASP A 97 -6.52 -14.05 2.73
CA ASP A 97 -5.27 -14.65 2.24
C ASP A 97 -4.17 -13.63 2.03
N VAL A 98 -4.55 -12.38 1.73
CA VAL A 98 -3.62 -11.30 1.42
C VAL A 98 -4.01 -10.04 2.18
N LEU A 99 -3.04 -9.46 2.89
CA LEU A 99 -3.14 -8.09 3.43
C LEU A 99 -2.33 -7.15 2.58
N HIS A 100 -2.98 -6.15 1.97
CA HIS A 100 -2.34 -5.00 1.35
C HIS A 100 -2.53 -3.77 2.25
N TYR A 101 -1.46 -3.29 2.88
CA TYR A 101 -1.49 -2.09 3.71
C TYR A 101 -0.96 -0.88 2.96
N ASN A 102 -1.88 0.00 2.53
CA ASN A 102 -1.57 1.22 1.78
C ASN A 102 -1.78 2.51 2.60
N VAL A 103 -2.34 2.41 3.80
CA VAL A 103 -2.61 3.59 4.62
C VAL A 103 -1.32 4.31 4.99
N GLY A 104 -1.35 5.61 4.85
CA GLY A 104 -0.23 6.43 5.27
C GLY A 104 -0.56 7.92 5.18
N ILE A 105 -0.18 8.66 6.19
CA ILE A 105 -0.29 10.11 6.25
C ILE A 105 1.08 10.73 6.44
N GLY A 106 1.20 12.01 6.12
CA GLY A 106 2.44 12.75 6.32
C GLY A 106 2.15 14.23 6.59
N LYS A 107 3.19 14.94 7.03
CA LYS A 107 3.21 16.38 7.21
C LYS A 107 4.59 16.88 6.76
N VAL A 108 4.63 17.92 5.95
CA VAL A 108 5.87 18.63 5.62
C VAL A 108 6.39 19.30 6.88
N GLY A 109 7.68 19.18 7.13
CA GLY A 109 8.37 19.75 8.28
C GLY A 109 9.62 18.94 8.66
N GLY A 110 10.64 19.64 9.10
CA GLY A 110 11.90 19.09 9.60
C GLY A 110 11.87 18.82 11.10
N ALA A 111 13.07 18.70 11.70
CA ALA A 111 13.22 18.39 13.12
C ALA A 111 12.67 19.50 14.04
N MET A 112 12.73 20.74 13.62
CA MET A 112 12.27 21.87 14.44
C MET A 112 10.76 22.14 14.30
N GLU A 113 10.15 21.75 13.17
CA GLU A 113 8.74 21.97 12.86
C GLU A 113 7.84 20.77 13.18
N THR A 114 8.43 19.59 13.40
CA THR A 114 7.68 18.37 13.71
C THR A 114 7.45 18.29 15.21
N SER A 115 6.22 18.50 15.63
CA SER A 115 5.84 18.36 17.05
C SER A 115 5.78 16.88 17.47
N ALA A 116 5.90 16.62 18.78
CA ALA A 116 5.69 15.29 19.33
C ALA A 116 4.29 14.72 19.01
N ALA A 117 3.27 15.59 19.00
CA ALA A 117 1.91 15.20 18.62
C ALA A 117 1.80 14.81 17.14
N ASP A 118 2.47 15.52 16.22
CA ASP A 118 2.53 15.12 14.81
C ASP A 118 3.23 13.79 14.63
N MET A 119 4.36 13.59 15.31
CA MET A 119 5.09 12.33 15.27
C MET A 119 4.22 11.18 15.78
N ALA A 120 3.55 11.33 16.93
CA ALA A 120 2.68 10.32 17.50
C ALA A 120 1.50 9.97 16.57
N ARG A 121 0.83 10.98 16.01
CA ARG A 121 -0.30 10.80 15.09
C ARG A 121 0.13 10.10 13.80
N ILE A 122 1.25 10.52 13.19
CA ILE A 122 1.74 9.93 11.94
C ILE A 122 2.22 8.51 12.19
N ASN A 123 2.92 8.26 13.29
CA ASN A 123 3.36 6.92 13.66
C ASN A 123 2.16 6.01 13.99
N GLY A 124 1.18 6.49 14.76
CA GLY A 124 -0.04 5.74 15.06
C GLY A 124 -0.78 5.29 13.82
N THR A 125 -0.87 6.16 12.79
CA THR A 125 -1.53 5.80 11.53
C THR A 125 -0.65 4.87 10.67
N ASN A 126 0.61 5.23 10.43
CA ASN A 126 1.43 4.54 9.44
C ASN A 126 1.97 3.18 9.93
N VAL A 127 2.32 3.11 11.21
CA VAL A 127 2.92 1.91 11.83
C VAL A 127 1.93 1.23 12.78
N GLY A 128 1.25 2.00 13.64
CA GLY A 128 0.26 1.44 14.56
C GLY A 128 -0.90 0.76 13.85
N GLY A 129 -1.47 1.40 12.83
CA GLY A 129 -2.52 0.78 12.00
C GLY A 129 -2.04 -0.47 11.25
N LEU A 130 -0.78 -0.46 10.77
CA LEU A 130 -0.18 -1.66 10.17
C LEU A 130 -0.09 -2.80 11.19
N LEU A 131 0.39 -2.51 12.40
CA LEU A 131 0.47 -3.48 13.49
C LEU A 131 -0.90 -4.12 13.75
N LEU A 132 -1.95 -3.32 13.92
CA LEU A 132 -3.30 -3.82 14.21
C LEU A 132 -3.84 -4.69 13.06
N CYS A 133 -3.67 -4.27 11.80
CA CYS A 133 -4.09 -5.07 10.64
C CYS A 133 -3.33 -6.39 10.53
N VAL A 134 -2.01 -6.38 10.79
CA VAL A 134 -1.19 -7.60 10.78
C VAL A 134 -1.63 -8.54 11.90
N GLN A 135 -1.86 -8.04 13.11
CA GLN A 135 -2.35 -8.84 14.25
C GLN A 135 -3.73 -9.46 13.97
N ALA A 136 -4.61 -8.77 13.26
CA ALA A 136 -5.93 -9.29 12.89
C ALA A 136 -5.88 -10.42 11.87
N VAL A 137 -4.92 -10.40 10.93
CA VAL A 137 -4.86 -11.39 9.84
C VAL A 137 -3.97 -12.59 10.16
N LEU A 138 -2.92 -12.41 10.94
CA LEU A 138 -1.90 -13.45 11.21
C LEU A 138 -2.47 -14.76 11.79
N PRO A 139 -3.38 -14.77 12.79
CA PRO A 139 -3.88 -16.03 13.36
C PRO A 139 -4.48 -16.95 12.30
N GLY A 140 -5.34 -16.42 11.44
CA GLY A 140 -5.94 -17.19 10.36
C GLY A 140 -4.96 -17.61 9.27
N MET A 141 -3.96 -16.78 8.95
CA MET A 141 -2.88 -17.15 8.03
C MET A 141 -2.02 -18.30 8.59
N LYS A 142 -1.67 -18.25 9.88
CA LYS A 142 -0.92 -19.33 10.57
C LYS A 142 -1.67 -20.64 10.56
N GLU A 143 -2.95 -20.63 10.91
CA GLU A 143 -3.79 -21.85 10.94
C GLU A 143 -3.82 -22.56 9.58
N ARG A 144 -3.84 -21.78 8.49
CA ARG A 144 -3.87 -22.32 7.12
C ARG A 144 -2.50 -22.54 6.51
N HIS A 145 -1.41 -22.21 7.22
CA HIS A 145 -0.04 -22.21 6.71
C HIS A 145 0.09 -21.50 5.34
N ARG A 146 -0.60 -20.38 5.19
CA ARG A 146 -0.67 -19.64 3.93
C ARG A 146 -1.05 -18.18 4.17
N GLY A 147 -0.22 -17.27 3.69
CA GLY A 147 -0.51 -15.84 3.73
C GLY A 147 0.48 -15.01 2.94
N ALA A 148 0.03 -13.84 2.45
CA ALA A 148 0.92 -12.86 1.88
C ALA A 148 0.58 -11.46 2.40
N ILE A 149 1.58 -10.71 2.82
CA ILE A 149 1.44 -9.34 3.31
C ILE A 149 2.29 -8.44 2.42
N VAL A 150 1.69 -7.36 1.93
CA VAL A 150 2.43 -6.28 1.26
C VAL A 150 2.10 -4.95 1.91
N ALA A 151 3.12 -4.17 2.26
CA ALA A 151 2.96 -2.82 2.78
C ALA A 151 3.58 -1.80 1.84
N ILE A 152 2.94 -0.65 1.71
CA ILE A 152 3.44 0.46 0.91
C ILE A 152 4.31 1.37 1.77
N SER A 153 5.62 1.39 1.47
CA SER A 153 6.56 2.35 2.02
C SER A 153 6.72 3.58 1.11
N SER A 154 7.89 4.12 1.00
CA SER A 154 8.27 5.25 0.14
C SER A 154 9.78 5.40 0.10
N ILE A 155 10.32 5.90 -1.00
CA ILE A 155 11.74 6.34 -1.04
C ILE A 155 12.10 7.36 0.05
N ALA A 156 11.10 8.01 0.67
CA ALA A 156 11.31 8.87 1.84
C ALA A 156 11.84 8.13 3.08
N GLY A 157 11.66 6.80 3.16
CA GLY A 157 12.28 5.96 4.19
C GLY A 157 13.76 5.70 3.95
N HIS A 158 14.23 5.85 2.72
CA HIS A 158 15.60 5.54 2.30
C HIS A 158 16.49 6.76 2.15
N ARG A 159 15.90 7.91 1.79
CA ARG A 159 16.70 9.09 1.46
C ARG A 159 15.96 10.40 1.69
N TYR A 160 16.73 11.47 1.81
CA TYR A 160 16.21 12.83 1.79
C TYR A 160 15.71 13.20 0.38
N LEU A 161 14.49 13.73 0.29
CA LEU A 161 13.80 13.99 -0.98
C LEU A 161 14.01 15.41 -1.53
N GLY A 162 14.95 16.19 -0.97
CA GLY A 162 15.14 17.60 -1.30
C GLY A 162 14.23 18.54 -0.50
N TYR A 163 13.35 18.01 0.33
CA TYR A 163 12.49 18.75 1.25
C TYR A 163 12.24 17.96 2.54
N SER A 164 11.92 18.70 3.61
CA SER A 164 11.74 18.11 4.94
C SER A 164 10.39 17.40 5.07
N HIS A 165 10.44 16.12 5.36
CA HIS A 165 9.26 15.25 5.59
C HIS A 165 9.57 14.24 6.68
N LEU A 166 10.10 14.75 7.83
CA LEU A 166 10.76 13.95 8.85
C LEU A 166 9.89 12.81 9.38
N ALA A 167 8.72 13.12 9.96
CA ALA A 167 7.88 12.10 10.58
C ALA A 167 7.42 11.03 9.56
N TYR A 168 7.14 11.44 8.33
CA TYR A 168 6.77 10.51 7.26
C TYR A 168 7.93 9.57 6.90
N GLY A 169 9.13 10.12 6.67
CA GLY A 169 10.31 9.33 6.34
C GLY A 169 10.64 8.30 7.43
N VAL A 170 10.65 8.75 8.70
CA VAL A 170 10.86 7.85 9.85
C VAL A 170 9.85 6.70 9.88
N THR A 171 8.56 7.00 9.69
CA THR A 171 7.54 5.94 9.73
C THR A 171 7.59 5.01 8.52
N LYS A 172 8.06 5.47 7.35
CA LYS A 172 8.23 4.60 6.18
C LYS A 172 9.43 3.66 6.35
N ALA A 173 10.54 4.11 6.92
CA ALA A 173 11.65 3.24 7.32
C ALA A 173 11.20 2.23 8.40
N ALA A 174 10.40 2.67 9.37
CA ALA A 174 9.83 1.78 10.39
C ALA A 174 8.90 0.71 9.77
N THR A 175 8.08 1.07 8.77
CA THR A 175 7.23 0.12 8.02
C THR A 175 8.07 -0.98 7.37
N GLU A 176 9.19 -0.63 6.75
CA GLU A 176 10.10 -1.58 6.09
C GLU A 176 10.70 -2.56 7.09
N GLN A 177 11.24 -2.05 8.19
CA GLN A 177 11.80 -2.90 9.23
C GLN A 177 10.74 -3.78 9.90
N TYR A 178 9.54 -3.24 10.15
CA TYR A 178 8.43 -4.01 10.70
C TYR A 178 8.07 -5.20 9.81
N ILE A 179 7.88 -4.98 8.51
CA ILE A 179 7.56 -6.03 7.54
C ILE A 179 8.68 -7.06 7.43
N ARG A 180 9.94 -6.63 7.49
CA ARG A 180 11.10 -7.55 7.47
C ARG A 180 11.09 -8.48 8.68
N LEU A 181 10.78 -7.97 9.88
CA LEU A 181 10.68 -8.78 11.08
C LEU A 181 9.52 -9.78 11.00
N VAL A 182 8.33 -9.34 10.56
CA VAL A 182 7.18 -10.23 10.33
C VAL A 182 7.53 -11.33 9.32
N ALA A 183 8.22 -10.99 8.23
CA ALA A 183 8.65 -11.95 7.22
C ALA A 183 9.51 -13.07 7.82
N HIS A 184 10.50 -12.72 8.63
CA HIS A 184 11.39 -13.71 9.24
C HIS A 184 10.71 -14.53 10.34
N GLU A 185 9.87 -13.90 11.15
CA GLU A 185 9.18 -14.55 12.26
C GLU A 185 8.17 -15.60 11.79
N TYR A 186 7.46 -15.32 10.68
CA TYR A 186 6.35 -16.16 10.21
C TYR A 186 6.64 -16.93 8.91
N ALA A 187 7.87 -16.93 8.41
CA ALA A 187 8.23 -17.67 7.19
C ALA A 187 7.97 -19.17 7.33
N ALA A 188 8.28 -19.77 8.48
CA ALA A 188 8.04 -21.18 8.74
C ALA A 188 6.54 -21.55 8.81
N ASP A 189 5.69 -20.56 9.06
CA ASP A 189 4.22 -20.70 9.03
C ASP A 189 3.64 -20.54 7.60
N GLY A 190 4.49 -20.49 6.56
CA GLY A 190 4.05 -20.31 5.17
C GLY A 190 3.56 -18.90 4.83
N ILE A 191 3.94 -17.90 5.63
CA ILE A 191 3.53 -16.51 5.45
C ILE A 191 4.69 -15.70 4.87
N ARG A 192 4.42 -14.96 3.79
CA ARG A 192 5.37 -14.04 3.17
C ARG A 192 4.97 -12.60 3.47
N ALA A 193 5.94 -11.75 3.77
CA ALA A 193 5.71 -10.33 3.97
C ALA A 193 6.79 -9.52 3.25
N ASN A 194 6.37 -8.55 2.43
CA ASN A 194 7.26 -7.74 1.62
C ASN A 194 6.81 -6.28 1.62
N THR A 195 7.72 -5.40 1.26
CA THR A 195 7.45 -3.97 1.14
C THR A 195 7.62 -3.54 -0.31
N VAL A 196 6.69 -2.73 -0.81
CA VAL A 196 6.88 -1.98 -2.06
C VAL A 196 7.26 -0.55 -1.70
N VAL A 197 8.28 -0.02 -2.36
CA VAL A 197 8.85 1.30 -2.09
C VAL A 197 8.66 2.20 -3.32
N PRO A 198 7.53 2.94 -3.40
CA PRO A 198 7.28 3.85 -4.51
C PRO A 198 8.20 5.06 -4.51
N GLY A 199 8.56 5.50 -5.71
CA GLY A 199 9.18 6.79 -5.97
C GLY A 199 8.17 7.94 -6.09
N LEU A 200 8.36 8.76 -7.13
CA LEU A 200 7.46 9.85 -7.45
C LEU A 200 6.30 9.33 -8.30
N ILE A 201 5.16 9.10 -7.65
CA ILE A 201 3.95 8.53 -8.29
C ILE A 201 2.91 9.63 -8.50
N ASP A 202 2.33 9.69 -9.70
CA ASP A 202 1.27 10.64 -10.05
C ASP A 202 -0.08 10.16 -9.48
N THR A 203 -0.48 10.74 -8.37
CA THR A 203 -1.71 10.43 -7.63
C THR A 203 -2.43 11.72 -7.22
N PRO A 204 -3.74 11.68 -6.93
CA PRO A 204 -4.46 12.83 -6.40
C PRO A 204 -3.86 13.45 -5.14
N ARG A 205 -3.10 12.66 -4.36
CA ARG A 205 -2.39 13.14 -3.17
C ARG A 205 -1.33 14.19 -3.50
N ILE A 206 -0.78 14.21 -4.72
CA ILE A 206 0.18 15.23 -5.15
C ILE A 206 -0.45 16.61 -5.06
N ALA A 207 -1.71 16.78 -5.46
CA ALA A 207 -2.41 18.05 -5.41
C ALA A 207 -2.41 18.66 -4.01
N SER A 208 -2.59 17.83 -2.96
CA SER A 208 -2.63 18.31 -1.58
C SER A 208 -1.26 18.53 -0.94
N THR A 209 -0.23 17.80 -1.41
CA THR A 209 1.11 17.81 -0.80
C THR A 209 2.05 18.72 -1.56
N VAL A 210 1.99 18.72 -2.90
CA VAL A 210 2.89 19.45 -3.79
C VAL A 210 2.42 20.88 -4.02
N ALA A 211 1.11 21.12 -4.03
CA ALA A 211 0.56 22.49 -4.12
C ALA A 211 1.02 23.42 -2.99
N LYS A 212 1.43 22.85 -1.85
CA LYS A 212 2.02 23.60 -0.72
C LYS A 212 3.53 23.86 -0.87
N MET A 213 4.18 23.19 -1.80
CA MET A 213 5.64 23.24 -2.00
C MET A 213 6.05 23.98 -3.27
N TYR A 214 5.16 23.99 -4.25
CA TYR A 214 5.29 24.76 -5.49
C TYR A 214 4.13 25.73 -5.52
N ASP A 215 4.33 26.96 -6.00
CA ASP A 215 3.23 27.91 -6.16
C ASP A 215 2.06 27.24 -6.87
N ALA A 216 0.90 27.23 -6.19
CA ALA A 216 -0.27 26.43 -6.55
C ALA A 216 -0.89 26.75 -7.93
N GLU A 217 -0.42 27.80 -8.60
CA GLU A 217 -0.94 28.24 -9.89
C GLU A 217 -0.42 27.45 -11.08
N ASP A 218 0.66 26.62 -10.93
CA ASP A 218 1.25 25.87 -12.03
C ASP A 218 1.47 24.37 -11.67
N PHE A 219 0.36 23.67 -11.50
CA PHE A 219 0.35 22.23 -11.16
C PHE A 219 1.02 21.36 -12.24
N ASP A 220 0.88 21.74 -13.50
CA ASP A 220 1.49 20.99 -14.62
C ASP A 220 3.01 21.20 -14.65
N ARG A 221 3.50 22.37 -14.31
CA ARG A 221 4.93 22.64 -14.15
C ARG A 221 5.52 21.80 -13.03
N ALA A 222 4.86 21.75 -11.88
CA ALA A 222 5.30 20.93 -10.75
C ALA A 222 5.38 19.44 -11.12
N ARG A 223 4.42 18.91 -11.90
CA ARG A 223 4.45 17.56 -12.45
C ARG A 223 5.66 17.34 -13.38
N GLN A 224 5.91 18.28 -14.30
CA GLN A 224 7.04 18.19 -15.23
C GLN A 224 8.38 18.23 -14.51
N GLU A 225 8.55 19.11 -13.51
CA GLU A 225 9.77 19.20 -12.70
C GLU A 225 10.00 17.91 -11.90
N ARG A 226 8.96 17.31 -11.37
CA ARG A 226 9.04 15.99 -10.71
C ARG A 226 9.42 14.88 -11.69
N ALA A 227 8.83 14.86 -12.88
CA ALA A 227 9.14 13.87 -13.92
C ALA A 227 10.63 13.92 -14.34
N ARG A 228 11.20 15.14 -14.47
CA ARG A 228 12.62 15.33 -14.80
C ARG A 228 13.59 14.78 -13.75
N GLN A 229 13.15 14.63 -12.49
CA GLN A 229 13.98 14.05 -11.44
C GLN A 229 14.14 12.53 -11.59
N VAL A 230 13.21 11.86 -12.28
CA VAL A 230 13.17 10.40 -12.41
C VAL A 230 14.00 9.96 -13.63
N PRO A 231 14.97 9.05 -13.49
CA PRO A 231 15.81 8.60 -14.59
C PRO A 231 15.04 8.06 -15.81
N VAL A 232 13.91 7.38 -15.62
CA VAL A 232 13.06 6.91 -16.74
C VAL A 232 12.28 8.04 -17.41
N GLY A 233 12.43 9.31 -17.00
CA GLY A 233 11.87 10.49 -17.67
C GLY A 233 10.39 10.77 -17.41
N ARG A 234 9.73 9.99 -16.54
CA ARG A 234 8.33 10.20 -16.13
C ARG A 234 8.12 9.87 -14.66
N MET A 235 7.09 10.43 -14.08
CA MET A 235 6.58 9.90 -12.80
C MET A 235 5.98 8.52 -13.02
N GLY A 236 6.01 7.69 -11.99
CA GLY A 236 5.25 6.44 -11.97
C GLY A 236 3.75 6.69 -11.88
N THR A 237 2.97 5.70 -12.26
CA THR A 237 1.52 5.67 -12.09
C THR A 237 1.16 4.78 -10.89
N PRO A 238 -0.06 4.90 -10.33
CA PRO A 238 -0.57 3.94 -9.35
C PRO A 238 -0.50 2.49 -9.84
N TRP A 239 -0.66 2.27 -11.14
CA TRP A 239 -0.60 0.94 -11.77
C TRP A 239 0.81 0.35 -11.76
N ASP A 240 1.87 1.16 -11.95
CA ASP A 240 3.26 0.69 -11.84
C ASP A 240 3.51 0.06 -10.45
N VAL A 241 2.99 0.70 -9.39
CA VAL A 241 3.10 0.20 -8.01
C VAL A 241 2.20 -1.01 -7.78
N SER A 242 0.95 -0.97 -8.28
CA SER A 242 -0.02 -2.05 -8.07
C SER A 242 0.41 -3.37 -8.72
N HIS A 243 1.05 -3.33 -9.89
CA HIS A 243 1.61 -4.53 -10.54
C HIS A 243 2.72 -5.16 -9.70
N ALA A 244 3.60 -4.35 -9.11
CA ALA A 244 4.62 -4.85 -8.18
C ALA A 244 4.00 -5.50 -6.93
N CYS A 245 2.94 -4.89 -6.38
CA CYS A 245 2.19 -5.48 -5.27
C CYS A 245 1.55 -6.81 -5.68
N ALA A 246 0.88 -6.86 -6.84
CA ALA A 246 0.24 -8.06 -7.34
C ALA A 246 1.24 -9.21 -7.56
N PHE A 247 2.43 -8.92 -8.10
CA PHE A 247 3.51 -9.89 -8.19
C PHE A 247 3.90 -10.42 -6.82
N LEU A 248 4.20 -9.56 -5.84
CA LEU A 248 4.66 -9.97 -4.52
C LEU A 248 3.64 -10.78 -3.72
N VAL A 249 2.35 -10.55 -3.92
CA VAL A 249 1.31 -11.32 -3.20
C VAL A 249 0.90 -12.60 -3.92
N SER A 250 1.27 -12.77 -5.19
CA SER A 250 0.97 -13.97 -5.98
C SER A 250 1.92 -15.12 -5.72
N ASP A 251 1.59 -16.29 -6.26
CA ASP A 251 2.45 -17.47 -6.18
C ASP A 251 3.71 -17.35 -7.07
N ALA A 252 3.75 -16.41 -8.02
CA ALA A 252 4.96 -16.09 -8.77
C ALA A 252 6.10 -15.57 -7.88
N ALA A 253 5.78 -15.03 -6.69
CA ALA A 253 6.74 -14.60 -5.68
C ALA A 253 6.88 -15.57 -4.49
N ALA A 254 6.59 -16.86 -4.69
CA ALA A 254 6.56 -17.86 -3.61
C ALA A 254 7.89 -17.98 -2.82
N TYR A 255 9.01 -17.64 -3.43
CA TYR A 255 10.34 -17.65 -2.78
C TYR A 255 10.87 -16.26 -2.41
N ILE A 256 9.96 -15.24 -2.34
CA ILE A 256 10.30 -13.86 -2.01
C ILE A 256 9.59 -13.45 -0.73
N THR A 257 10.37 -13.22 0.34
CA THR A 257 9.88 -12.68 1.61
C THR A 257 10.96 -11.80 2.25
N GLY A 258 10.55 -10.77 3.00
CA GLY A 258 11.44 -9.82 3.67
C GLY A 258 12.13 -8.82 2.73
N THR A 259 11.67 -8.70 1.46
CA THR A 259 12.28 -7.80 0.48
C THR A 259 11.61 -6.43 0.48
N GLU A 260 12.38 -5.46 0.01
CA GLU A 260 11.96 -4.12 -0.34
C GLU A 260 12.07 -3.97 -1.86
N LEU A 261 10.91 -3.93 -2.54
CA LEU A 261 10.89 -3.79 -3.99
C LEU A 261 10.74 -2.31 -4.36
N MET A 262 11.84 -1.72 -4.89
CA MET A 262 11.82 -0.35 -5.38
C MET A 262 10.99 -0.24 -6.66
N VAL A 263 10.03 0.70 -6.68
CA VAL A 263 9.21 1.05 -7.84
C VAL A 263 9.29 2.56 -8.04
N ASP A 264 10.43 3.04 -8.49
CA ASP A 264 10.82 4.43 -8.38
C ASP A 264 11.43 5.03 -9.67
N GLY A 265 11.45 4.26 -10.76
CA GLY A 265 12.05 4.69 -12.02
C GLY A 265 13.55 4.99 -11.94
N GLY A 266 14.24 4.43 -10.93
CA GLY A 266 15.69 4.57 -10.72
C GLY A 266 16.10 5.81 -9.91
N ILE A 267 15.15 6.58 -9.35
CA ILE A 267 15.49 7.84 -8.65
C ILE A 267 16.30 7.59 -7.38
N THR A 268 16.09 6.48 -6.67
CA THR A 268 16.85 6.16 -5.45
C THR A 268 18.31 5.86 -5.75
N GLY A 269 18.59 5.22 -6.88
CA GLY A 269 19.97 4.90 -7.34
C GLY A 269 20.69 6.05 -8.04
N LYS A 270 20.03 7.18 -8.27
CA LYS A 270 20.61 8.33 -8.97
C LYS A 270 21.64 9.04 -8.07
N PHE A 271 22.84 9.29 -8.61
CA PHE A 271 23.91 9.97 -7.86
C PHE A 271 23.63 11.49 -7.74
N ILE A 272 23.22 12.15 -8.81
CA ILE A 272 22.84 13.58 -8.87
C ILE A 272 21.68 13.75 -9.85
#